data_a77bebec14e5bba9a3aa2f6ae140ad4e
#
_entry.id   a77bebec14e5bba9a3aa2f6ae140ad4e
#
_cell.length_a   1.000
_cell.length_b   1.000
_cell.length_c   1.000
_cell.angle_alpha   90.00
_cell.angle_beta   90.00
_cell.angle_gamma   90.00
#
_symmetry.space_group_name_H-M   'P 1'
#
loop_
_entity.id
_entity.type
_entity.pdbx_description
1 polymer ?
#
loop_
_entity_poly.entity_id
_entity_poly.type
_entity_poly.pdbx_seq_one_letter_code
_entity_poly.pdbx_strand_id
1 'polypeptide(L)'
;GYTYSGIPVSVAAALAVQDIFEKDDIFKRVKELSPYFQEGLFSLKDIDAIENIRGYGMMGGIDMKMDQKPGRAGFACFKHCYDAGVNFKATGDCLIIAPQFICEKKHIDEIIDKLRTGITNYTKSS
;
A
#
# COMPACT_ATOMS: atom_id res chain seq x y z
N GLY A 1 19.54 19.11 15.28
CA GLY A 1 18.18 19.40 15.74
C GLY A 1 17.14 19.12 14.66
N TYR A 2 15.97 18.76 15.09
CA TYR A 2 14.85 18.46 14.20
C TYR A 2 13.87 19.64 14.24
N THR A 3 13.59 20.26 13.11
CA THR A 3 12.77 21.49 13.01
C THR A 3 11.35 21.31 13.55
N TYR A 4 10.77 20.12 13.40
CA TYR A 4 9.39 19.81 13.82
C TYR A 4 9.30 19.04 15.15
N SER A 5 10.41 18.81 15.85
CA SER A 5 10.41 18.10 17.13
C SER A 5 9.81 18.96 18.24
N GLY A 6 9.03 18.32 19.11
CA GLY A 6 8.49 18.95 20.31
C GLY A 6 7.33 19.92 20.07
N ILE A 7 6.72 19.94 18.89
CA ILE A 7 5.50 20.73 18.66
C ILE A 7 4.38 20.20 19.56
N PRO A 8 3.83 20.98 20.51
CA PRO A 8 2.92 20.49 21.54
C PRO A 8 1.68 19.79 20.99
N VAL A 9 1.07 20.31 19.94
CA VAL A 9 -0.10 19.72 19.30
C VAL A 9 0.21 18.34 18.71
N SER A 10 1.37 18.21 18.04
CA SER A 10 1.80 16.93 17.47
C SER A 10 2.13 15.91 18.54
N VAL A 11 2.73 16.33 19.65
CA VAL A 11 3.03 15.46 20.81
C VAL A 11 1.74 14.98 21.46
N ALA A 12 0.78 15.87 21.69
CA ALA A 12 -0.53 15.51 22.24
C ALA A 12 -1.27 14.51 21.33
N ALA A 13 -1.26 14.73 20.01
CA ALA A 13 -1.85 13.80 19.06
C ALA A 13 -1.15 12.42 19.08
N ALA A 14 0.19 12.41 19.17
CA ALA A 14 0.95 11.16 19.24
C ALA A 14 0.62 10.35 20.51
N LEU A 15 0.49 11.01 21.66
CA LEU A 15 0.08 10.35 22.91
C LEU A 15 -1.33 9.75 22.79
N ALA A 16 -2.28 10.52 22.26
CA ALA A 16 -3.65 10.01 22.04
C ALA A 16 -3.68 8.80 21.08
N VAL A 17 -2.82 8.76 20.07
CA VAL A 17 -2.68 7.60 19.18
C VAL A 17 -2.11 6.38 19.92
N GLN A 18 -1.14 6.57 20.83
CA GLN A 18 -0.62 5.46 21.65
C GLN A 18 -1.71 4.88 22.55
N ASP A 19 -2.52 5.73 23.20
CA ASP A 19 -3.65 5.29 24.03
C ASP A 19 -4.66 4.46 23.21
N ILE A 20 -4.93 4.85 21.95
CA ILE A 20 -5.79 4.08 21.04
C ILE A 20 -5.15 2.73 20.70
N PHE A 21 -3.85 2.70 20.42
CA PHE A 21 -3.14 1.47 20.09
C PHE A 21 -3.20 0.45 21.22
N GLU A 22 -3.08 0.90 22.47
CA GLU A 22 -3.19 0.04 23.65
C GLU A 22 -4.65 -0.39 23.87
N LYS A 23 -5.59 0.56 23.88
CA LYS A 23 -7.02 0.30 24.17
C LYS A 23 -7.66 -0.66 23.18
N ASP A 24 -7.36 -0.49 21.88
CA ASP A 24 -7.98 -1.25 20.80
C ASP A 24 -7.13 -2.46 20.35
N ASP A 25 -6.03 -2.75 21.08
CA ASP A 25 -5.09 -3.86 20.81
C ASP A 25 -4.65 -3.91 19.33
N ILE A 26 -4.33 -2.75 18.78
CA ILE A 26 -4.06 -2.56 17.35
C ILE A 26 -2.94 -3.47 16.84
N PHE A 27 -1.87 -3.69 17.63
CA PHE A 27 -0.76 -4.55 17.21
C PHE A 27 -1.14 -6.03 17.10
N LYS A 28 -2.03 -6.53 17.96
CA LYS A 28 -2.57 -7.88 17.83
C LYS A 28 -3.43 -8.00 16.58
N ARG A 29 -4.32 -7.05 16.36
CA ARG A 29 -5.14 -6.96 15.15
C ARG A 29 -4.28 -6.98 13.88
N VAL A 30 -3.20 -6.20 13.84
CA VAL A 30 -2.26 -6.16 12.71
C VAL A 30 -1.59 -7.52 12.48
N LYS A 31 -1.16 -8.22 13.53
CA LYS A 31 -0.59 -9.57 13.41
C LYS A 31 -1.58 -10.57 12.79
N GLU A 32 -2.85 -10.49 13.16
CA GLU A 32 -3.90 -11.37 12.65
C GLU A 32 -4.27 -11.05 11.19
N LEU A 33 -4.25 -9.77 10.82
CA LEU A 33 -4.66 -9.29 9.50
C LEU A 33 -3.52 -9.36 8.46
N SER A 34 -2.28 -9.26 8.89
CA SER A 34 -1.10 -9.22 8.01
C SER A 34 -0.99 -10.41 7.06
N PRO A 35 -1.17 -11.67 7.48
CA PRO A 35 -1.10 -12.81 6.55
C PRO A 35 -2.13 -12.69 5.41
N TYR A 36 -3.35 -12.27 5.73
CA TYR A 36 -4.41 -12.09 4.76
C TYR A 36 -4.07 -10.99 3.73
N PHE A 37 -3.54 -9.86 4.21
CA PHE A 37 -3.08 -8.80 3.31
C PHE A 37 -1.93 -9.26 2.41
N GLN A 38 -0.95 -9.97 2.96
CA GLN A 38 0.18 -10.48 2.19
C GLN A 38 -0.27 -11.49 1.13
N GLU A 39 -1.15 -12.42 1.48
CA GLU A 39 -1.72 -13.39 0.53
C GLU A 39 -2.42 -12.68 -0.63
N GLY A 40 -3.28 -11.70 -0.33
CA GLY A 40 -3.95 -10.89 -1.34
C GLY A 40 -2.95 -10.13 -2.23
N LEU A 41 -1.93 -9.51 -1.63
CA LEU A 41 -0.91 -8.79 -2.39
C LEU A 41 -0.12 -9.73 -3.33
N PHE A 42 0.33 -10.88 -2.82
CA PHE A 42 1.07 -11.86 -3.61
C PHE A 42 0.21 -12.56 -4.68
N SER A 43 -1.11 -12.54 -4.56
CA SER A 43 -2.01 -13.05 -5.60
C SER A 43 -1.92 -12.26 -6.91
N LEU A 44 -1.39 -11.03 -6.87
CA LEU A 44 -1.21 -10.20 -8.06
C LEU A 44 0.02 -10.61 -8.91
N LYS A 45 0.81 -11.57 -8.45
CA LYS A 45 2.04 -12.00 -9.13
C LYS A 45 1.79 -12.63 -10.52
N ASP A 46 0.56 -13.03 -10.80
CA ASP A 46 0.13 -13.56 -12.09
C ASP A 46 0.05 -12.50 -13.20
N ILE A 47 0.12 -11.21 -12.84
CA ILE A 47 0.05 -10.12 -13.82
C ILE A 47 1.43 -9.87 -14.43
N ASP A 48 1.53 -10.05 -15.74
CA ASP A 48 2.82 -10.01 -16.47
C ASP A 48 3.59 -8.68 -16.31
N ALA A 49 2.91 -7.56 -16.13
CA ALA A 49 3.54 -6.25 -15.90
C ALA A 49 4.30 -6.13 -14.57
N ILE A 50 4.13 -7.08 -13.66
CA ILE A 50 4.78 -7.09 -12.35
C ILE A 50 6.13 -7.83 -12.46
N GLU A 51 7.20 -7.17 -12.01
CA GLU A 51 8.54 -7.74 -11.91
C GLU A 51 8.72 -8.51 -10.61
N ASN A 52 8.33 -7.90 -9.49
CA ASN A 52 8.50 -8.49 -8.17
C ASN A 52 7.44 -7.97 -7.18
N ILE A 53 7.14 -8.79 -6.18
CA ILE A 53 6.31 -8.41 -5.04
C ILE A 53 7.07 -8.76 -3.76
N ARG A 54 7.12 -7.82 -2.82
CA ARG A 54 7.69 -8.01 -1.49
C ARG A 54 6.79 -7.37 -0.44
N GLY A 55 6.82 -7.90 0.76
CA GLY A 55 6.01 -7.33 1.83
C GLY A 55 6.36 -7.86 3.20
N TYR A 56 5.94 -7.09 4.20
CA TYR A 56 6.03 -7.45 5.61
C TYR A 56 4.90 -6.78 6.39
N GLY A 57 4.19 -7.53 7.21
CA GLY A 57 3.06 -7.00 7.98
C GLY A 57 1.98 -6.38 7.09
N MET A 58 1.62 -5.15 7.36
CA MET A 58 0.64 -4.37 6.58
C MET A 58 1.32 -3.42 5.57
N MET A 59 2.49 -3.77 5.08
CA MET A 59 3.18 -3.01 4.05
C MET A 59 3.62 -3.95 2.92
N GLY A 60 3.47 -3.50 1.68
CA GLY A 60 3.92 -4.20 0.50
C GLY A 60 4.47 -3.28 -0.57
N GLY A 61 5.35 -3.83 -1.39
CA GLY A 61 5.90 -3.18 -2.57
C GLY A 61 5.67 -4.05 -3.80
N ILE A 62 5.13 -3.46 -4.85
CA ILE A 62 4.97 -4.08 -6.17
C ILE A 62 5.91 -3.36 -7.11
N ASP A 63 6.95 -4.04 -7.58
CA ASP A 63 7.86 -3.49 -8.58
C ASP A 63 7.30 -3.80 -9.96
N MET A 64 7.08 -2.75 -10.75
CA MET A 64 6.62 -2.87 -12.13
C MET A 64 7.81 -3.13 -13.05
N LYS A 65 7.63 -3.93 -14.08
CA LYS A 65 8.61 -4.05 -15.18
C LYS A 65 8.88 -2.66 -15.76
N MET A 66 10.15 -2.32 -15.91
CA MET A 66 10.54 -1.01 -16.41
C MET A 66 10.05 -0.82 -17.86
N ASP A 67 9.44 0.34 -18.12
CA ASP A 67 9.03 0.78 -19.44
C ASP A 67 9.83 2.01 -19.86
N GLN A 68 10.61 1.90 -20.94
CA GLN A 68 11.40 2.95 -21.61
C GLN A 68 12.34 3.75 -20.70
N LYS A 69 11.83 4.29 -19.56
CA LYS A 69 12.59 5.12 -18.61
C LYS A 69 12.24 4.73 -17.18
N PRO A 70 13.22 4.75 -16.26
CA PRO A 70 12.96 4.53 -14.84
C PRO A 70 11.87 5.47 -14.29
N GLY A 71 10.93 4.91 -13.53
CA GLY A 71 9.83 5.64 -12.91
C GLY A 71 8.60 5.88 -13.78
N ARG A 72 8.68 5.60 -15.08
CA ARG A 72 7.56 5.80 -16.00
C ARG A 72 6.46 4.76 -15.81
N ALA A 73 6.82 3.50 -15.70
CA ALA A 73 5.87 2.40 -15.48
C ALA A 73 5.12 2.59 -14.17
N GLY A 74 5.82 2.88 -13.06
CA GLY A 74 5.21 3.10 -11.77
C GLY A 74 4.24 4.28 -11.76
N PHE A 75 4.59 5.41 -12.36
CA PHE A 75 3.71 6.57 -12.42
C PHE A 75 2.49 6.35 -13.33
N ALA A 76 2.68 5.74 -14.50
CA ALA A 76 1.58 5.43 -15.41
C ALA A 76 0.61 4.42 -14.78
N CYS A 77 1.13 3.35 -14.17
CA CYS A 77 0.33 2.37 -13.46
C CYS A 77 -0.43 3.00 -12.27
N PHE A 78 0.20 3.90 -11.50
CA PHE A 78 -0.45 4.65 -10.43
C PHE A 78 -1.70 5.39 -10.92
N LYS A 79 -1.65 6.05 -12.08
CA LYS A 79 -2.81 6.76 -12.64
C LYS A 79 -3.98 5.81 -12.92
N HIS A 80 -3.71 4.65 -13.55
CA HIS A 80 -4.76 3.65 -13.81
C HIS A 80 -5.35 3.07 -12.52
N CYS A 81 -4.53 2.86 -11.49
CA CYS A 81 -5.00 2.43 -10.17
C CYS A 81 -5.82 3.51 -9.47
N TYR A 82 -5.41 4.77 -9.58
CA TYR A 82 -6.16 5.90 -9.04
C TYR A 82 -7.55 6.02 -9.70
N ASP A 83 -7.62 5.88 -11.02
CA ASP A 83 -8.87 5.88 -11.78
C ASP A 83 -9.76 4.67 -11.42
N ALA A 84 -9.15 3.53 -11.05
CA ALA A 84 -9.86 2.37 -10.50
C ALA A 84 -10.33 2.57 -9.04
N GLY A 85 -9.93 3.67 -8.37
CA GLY A 85 -10.36 4.05 -7.03
C GLY A 85 -9.47 3.57 -5.90
N VAL A 86 -8.18 3.30 -6.16
CA VAL A 86 -7.20 3.01 -5.11
C VAL A 86 -6.03 4.00 -5.18
N ASN A 87 -5.68 4.58 -4.04
CA ASN A 87 -4.58 5.52 -3.90
C ASN A 87 -3.45 4.94 -3.05
N PHE A 88 -2.22 5.15 -3.46
CA PHE A 88 -1.00 4.70 -2.77
C PHE A 88 0.19 5.58 -3.20
N LYS A 89 1.38 5.31 -2.69
CA LYS A 89 2.59 6.02 -3.08
C LYS A 89 3.35 5.23 -4.17
N ALA A 90 3.62 5.86 -5.31
CA ALA A 90 4.58 5.34 -6.29
C ALA A 90 5.96 6.01 -6.07
N THR A 91 7.02 5.22 -6.10
CA THR A 91 8.41 5.69 -6.00
C THR A 91 9.26 4.94 -7.03
N GLY A 92 9.71 5.65 -8.06
CA GLY A 92 10.26 5.00 -9.23
C GLY A 92 9.21 4.08 -9.84
N ASP A 93 9.58 2.85 -10.14
CA ASP A 93 8.67 1.82 -10.66
C ASP A 93 8.07 0.93 -9.56
N CYS A 94 8.22 1.31 -8.28
CA CYS A 94 7.65 0.60 -7.14
C CYS A 94 6.36 1.26 -6.66
N LEU A 95 5.30 0.47 -6.56
CA LEU A 95 4.02 0.83 -5.94
C LEU A 95 4.06 0.41 -4.47
N ILE A 96 3.92 1.36 -3.54
CA ILE A 96 3.98 1.11 -2.10
C ILE A 96 2.56 1.06 -1.56
N ILE A 97 2.14 -0.11 -1.11
CA ILE A 97 0.80 -0.38 -0.58
C ILE A 97 0.91 -0.53 0.94
N ALA A 98 0.26 0.36 1.68
CA ALA A 98 0.29 0.35 3.14
C ALA A 98 -1.11 0.71 3.68
N PRO A 99 -2.02 -0.26 3.77
CA PRO A 99 -3.35 -0.05 4.33
C PRO A 99 -3.28 0.40 5.80
N GLN A 100 -4.27 1.17 6.23
CA GLN A 100 -4.39 1.58 7.62
C GLN A 100 -4.62 0.37 8.52
N PHE A 101 -4.11 0.40 9.76
CA PHE A 101 -4.22 -0.71 10.71
C PHE A 101 -5.65 -1.02 11.16
N ILE A 102 -6.57 -0.06 10.98
CA ILE A 102 -8.01 -0.24 11.26
C ILE A 102 -8.78 -0.91 10.12
N CYS A 103 -8.13 -1.23 8.99
CA CYS A 103 -8.76 -1.95 7.88
C CYS A 103 -9.34 -3.29 8.34
N GLU A 104 -10.41 -3.71 7.67
CA GLU A 104 -11.01 -5.03 7.76
C GLU A 104 -10.68 -5.83 6.48
N LYS A 105 -10.91 -7.14 6.49
CA LYS A 105 -10.68 -7.99 5.32
C LYS A 105 -11.37 -7.46 4.05
N LYS A 106 -12.63 -7.01 4.16
CA LYS A 106 -13.37 -6.44 3.03
C LYS A 106 -12.68 -5.25 2.36
N HIS A 107 -11.97 -4.41 3.17
CA HIS A 107 -11.21 -3.27 2.64
C HIS A 107 -9.93 -3.74 1.95
N ILE A 108 -9.30 -4.82 2.46
CA ILE A 108 -8.16 -5.45 1.81
C ILE A 108 -8.58 -6.04 0.47
N ASP A 109 -9.69 -6.78 0.43
CA ASP A 109 -10.25 -7.34 -0.81
C ASP A 109 -10.50 -6.25 -1.85
N GLU A 110 -11.13 -5.15 -1.44
CA GLU A 110 -11.38 -4.00 -2.30
C GLU A 110 -10.08 -3.37 -2.83
N ILE A 111 -9.05 -3.23 -1.99
CA ILE A 111 -7.74 -2.71 -2.41
C ILE A 111 -7.12 -3.63 -3.45
N ILE A 112 -7.10 -4.94 -3.21
CA ILE A 112 -6.51 -5.93 -4.12
C ILE A 112 -7.25 -5.98 -5.45
N ASP A 113 -8.57 -5.95 -5.44
CA ASP A 113 -9.40 -5.95 -6.66
C ASP A 113 -9.16 -4.69 -7.51
N LYS A 114 -9.08 -3.52 -6.86
CA LYS A 114 -8.79 -2.26 -7.55
C LYS A 114 -7.36 -2.20 -8.08
N LEU A 115 -6.38 -2.72 -7.33
CA LEU A 115 -5.00 -2.86 -7.81
C LEU A 115 -4.95 -3.76 -9.04
N ARG A 116 -5.59 -4.94 -9.00
CA ARG A 116 -5.67 -5.86 -10.14
C ARG A 116 -6.28 -5.18 -11.36
N THR A 117 -7.38 -4.47 -11.17
CA THR A 117 -8.06 -3.72 -12.24
C THR A 117 -7.15 -2.65 -12.83
N GLY A 118 -6.56 -1.81 -12.00
CA GLY A 118 -5.70 -0.71 -12.45
C GLY A 118 -4.44 -1.19 -13.15
N ILE A 119 -3.74 -2.21 -12.60
CA ILE A 119 -2.53 -2.77 -13.20
C ILE A 119 -2.87 -3.46 -14.54
N THR A 120 -4.00 -4.19 -14.62
CA THR A 120 -4.45 -4.80 -15.88
C THR A 120 -4.79 -3.74 -16.93
N ASN A 121 -5.43 -2.65 -16.55
CA ASN A 121 -5.74 -1.55 -17.46
C ASN A 121 -4.48 -0.86 -17.98
N TYR A 122 -3.47 -0.67 -17.12
CA TYR A 122 -2.15 -0.20 -17.52
C TYR A 122 -1.53 -1.11 -18.59
N THR A 123 -1.53 -2.43 -18.36
CA THR A 123 -0.98 -3.41 -19.29
C THR A 123 -1.63 -3.37 -20.67
N LYS A 124 -2.94 -3.09 -20.74
CA LYS A 124 -3.69 -3.00 -22.01
C LYS A 124 -3.46 -1.68 -22.76
N SER A 125 -2.98 -0.65 -22.09
CA SER A 125 -2.75 0.69 -22.66
C SER A 125 -1.29 0.94 -23.04
N SER A 126 -0.40 0.03 -22.67
CA SER A 126 1.03 0.04 -23.00
C SER A 126 1.28 -0.78 -24.25
#